data_de8637a9ca73300f34ed4448c0074057
#
_entry.id   de8637a9ca73300f34ed4448c0074057
#
_cell.length_a   1.000
_cell.length_b   1.000
_cell.length_c   1.000
_cell.angle_alpha   90.00
_cell.angle_beta   90.00
_cell.angle_gamma   90.00
#
_symmetry.space_group_name_H-M   'P 1'
#
loop_
_entity.id
_entity.type
_entity.pdbx_description
1 polymer ?
#
loop_
_entity_poly.entity_id
_entity_poly.type
_entity_poly.pdbx_seq_one_letter_code
_entity_poly.pdbx_strand_id
1 'polypeptide(L)'
;GKYGILNRLKITREDLKMKKYGEMFIYWNKGVEHIKKVIILENHSTFFTYKRAAQVMGDIFGFVPDAIIYGEGKKIEDSLSFIDEITDSLEVEILYFGDIDAEGLGIYYRLKDKYKDLNISLQYEAYKNLLNLCTRNYPAEGQNKNEIYLEAFLQDMKPYLESSKLEKITEIWSNDFRVPQELIDYEYLMKVRA
;
A
#
# COMPACT_ATOMS: atom_id res chain seq x y z
N GLY A 1 -13.32 15.25 30.55
CA GLY A 1 -12.70 14.13 31.19
C GLY A 1 -12.55 12.93 30.27
N LYS A 2 -11.34 12.47 30.07
CA LYS A 2 -10.91 11.45 29.10
C LYS A 2 -11.26 9.99 29.48
N TYR A 3 -12.14 9.75 30.43
CA TYR A 3 -12.51 8.40 30.81
C TYR A 3 -14.00 8.21 30.57
N GLY A 4 -14.29 7.47 29.47
CA GLY A 4 -15.66 7.17 29.07
C GLY A 4 -16.47 6.44 30.17
N ILE A 5 -17.77 6.48 30.05
CA ILE A 5 -18.74 5.85 30.99
C ILE A 5 -18.40 4.39 31.28
N LEU A 6 -17.91 3.64 30.29
CA LEU A 6 -17.53 2.23 30.42
C LEU A 6 -16.45 2.00 31.48
N ASN A 7 -15.40 2.85 31.50
CA ASN A 7 -14.34 2.74 32.51
C ASN A 7 -14.84 3.05 33.93
N ARG A 8 -15.83 3.94 34.09
CA ARG A 8 -16.44 4.26 35.38
C ARG A 8 -17.26 3.10 35.93
N LEU A 9 -17.89 2.34 35.06
CA LEU A 9 -18.74 1.19 35.41
C LEU A 9 -17.95 -0.12 35.47
N LYS A 10 -16.63 -0.10 35.18
CA LYS A 10 -15.80 -1.32 35.07
C LYS A 10 -16.33 -2.34 34.06
N ILE A 11 -17.05 -1.87 33.04
CA ILE A 11 -17.63 -2.69 31.98
C ILE A 11 -16.67 -2.62 30.78
N THR A 12 -16.27 -3.75 30.27
CA THR A 12 -15.46 -3.86 29.05
C THR A 12 -16.35 -3.82 27.81
N ARG A 13 -15.74 -3.59 26.65
CA ARG A 13 -16.45 -3.71 25.34
C ARG A 13 -16.89 -5.13 25.07
N GLU A 14 -16.13 -6.12 25.56
CA GLU A 14 -16.44 -7.54 25.47
C GLU A 14 -17.68 -7.89 26.28
N ASP A 15 -17.82 -7.34 27.50
CA ASP A 15 -19.01 -7.50 28.34
C ASP A 15 -20.27 -7.00 27.64
N LEU A 16 -20.15 -5.95 26.83
CA LEU A 16 -21.27 -5.39 26.06
C LEU A 16 -21.42 -6.05 24.67
N LYS A 17 -20.61 -7.07 24.34
CA LYS A 17 -20.55 -7.70 23.01
C LYS A 17 -20.40 -6.67 21.87
N MET A 18 -19.75 -5.53 22.16
CA MET A 18 -19.49 -4.48 21.19
C MET A 18 -18.33 -4.90 20.28
N LYS A 19 -18.61 -5.16 19.02
CA LYS A 19 -17.57 -5.26 17.99
C LYS A 19 -17.04 -3.86 17.69
N LYS A 20 -15.71 -3.71 17.60
CA LYS A 20 -15.09 -2.51 17.04
C LYS A 20 -15.29 -2.56 15.52
N TYR A 21 -16.35 -1.92 15.02
CA TYR A 21 -16.51 -1.75 13.58
C TYR A 21 -15.51 -0.68 13.14
N GLY A 22 -14.48 -1.12 12.42
CA GLY A 22 -13.63 -0.24 11.64
C GLY A 22 -14.38 0.25 10.40
N GLU A 23 -13.87 1.29 9.76
CA GLU A 23 -14.33 1.66 8.41
C GLU A 23 -13.66 0.77 7.39
N MET A 24 -14.45 0.21 6.47
CA MET A 24 -13.95 -0.53 5.32
C MET A 24 -13.19 0.41 4.38
N PHE A 25 -12.20 -0.11 3.67
CA PHE A 25 -11.49 0.61 2.63
C PHE A 25 -12.38 0.92 1.42
N ILE A 26 -12.04 1.99 0.71
CA ILE A 26 -12.64 2.30 -0.60
C ILE A 26 -11.94 1.44 -1.66
N TYR A 27 -12.70 0.82 -2.54
CA TYR A 27 -12.14 0.03 -3.62
C TYR A 27 -12.93 0.15 -4.93
N TRP A 28 -12.26 -0.17 -6.02
CA TRP A 28 -12.86 -0.38 -7.33
C TRP A 28 -12.77 -1.86 -7.69
N ASN A 29 -13.87 -2.44 -8.18
CA ASN A 29 -13.92 -3.79 -8.72
C ASN A 29 -14.06 -3.68 -10.25
N LYS A 30 -13.28 -4.46 -10.99
CA LYS A 30 -13.34 -4.55 -12.46
C LYS A 30 -14.68 -5.12 -12.98
N GLY A 31 -15.50 -5.66 -12.11
CA GLY A 31 -16.77 -6.31 -12.44
C GLY A 31 -16.65 -7.84 -12.48
N VAL A 32 -15.65 -8.39 -11.80
CA VAL A 32 -15.49 -9.85 -11.64
C VAL A 32 -16.25 -10.33 -10.42
N GLU A 33 -16.75 -11.56 -10.48
CA GLU A 33 -17.45 -12.22 -9.36
C GLU A 33 -16.46 -12.67 -8.27
N HIS A 34 -15.29 -13.17 -8.69
CA HIS A 34 -14.25 -13.64 -7.78
C HIS A 34 -12.99 -12.79 -7.94
N ILE A 35 -12.68 -12.01 -6.91
CA ILE A 35 -11.48 -11.18 -6.84
C ILE A 35 -10.31 -12.05 -6.39
N LYS A 36 -9.27 -12.16 -7.23
CA LYS A 36 -8.03 -12.90 -6.93
C LYS A 36 -6.78 -12.02 -6.99
N LYS A 37 -6.85 -10.87 -7.65
CA LYS A 37 -5.73 -9.96 -7.86
C LYS A 37 -6.08 -8.55 -7.42
N VAL A 38 -5.40 -8.08 -6.38
CA VAL A 38 -5.67 -6.79 -5.75
C VAL A 38 -4.43 -5.92 -5.76
N ILE A 39 -4.58 -4.62 -6.03
CA ILE A 39 -3.54 -3.61 -5.79
C ILE A 39 -4.02 -2.68 -4.68
N ILE A 40 -3.21 -2.49 -3.65
CA ILE A 40 -3.39 -1.45 -2.63
C ILE A 40 -2.54 -0.25 -3.00
N LEU A 41 -3.16 0.92 -3.10
CA LEU A 41 -2.50 2.19 -3.39
C LEU A 41 -2.66 3.14 -2.21
N GLU A 42 -1.57 3.74 -1.78
CA GLU A 42 -1.58 4.60 -0.60
C GLU A 42 -2.35 5.90 -0.83
N ASN A 43 -2.15 6.54 -2.00
CA ASN A 43 -2.66 7.87 -2.30
C ASN A 43 -3.90 7.87 -3.19
N HIS A 44 -4.77 8.86 -2.94
CA HIS A 44 -6.03 9.05 -3.66
C HIS A 44 -5.85 9.30 -5.17
N SER A 45 -4.92 10.18 -5.54
CA SER A 45 -4.65 10.50 -6.94
C SER A 45 -4.15 9.30 -7.73
N THR A 46 -3.23 8.52 -7.13
CA THR A 46 -2.72 7.28 -7.71
C THR A 46 -3.81 6.22 -7.85
N PHE A 47 -4.72 6.11 -6.88
CA PHE A 47 -5.87 5.22 -6.98
C PHE A 47 -6.72 5.54 -8.22
N PHE A 48 -7.05 6.81 -8.48
CA PHE A 48 -7.83 7.17 -9.67
C PHE A 48 -7.05 7.00 -10.97
N THR A 49 -5.75 7.28 -10.95
CA THR A 49 -4.84 7.04 -12.08
C THR A 49 -4.85 5.55 -12.46
N TYR A 50 -4.64 4.67 -11.51
CA TYR A 50 -4.62 3.22 -11.73
C TYR A 50 -5.99 2.69 -12.15
N LYS A 51 -7.07 3.13 -11.50
CA LYS A 51 -8.44 2.77 -11.90
C LYS A 51 -8.69 3.11 -13.36
N ARG A 52 -8.38 4.33 -13.79
CA ARG A 52 -8.54 4.77 -15.17
C ARG A 52 -7.67 3.96 -16.13
N ALA A 53 -6.42 3.70 -15.77
CA ALA A 53 -5.51 2.89 -16.56
C ALA A 53 -6.02 1.45 -16.70
N ALA A 54 -6.44 0.81 -15.59
CA ALA A 54 -6.99 -0.54 -15.62
C ALA A 54 -8.25 -0.67 -16.49
N GLN A 55 -9.11 0.35 -16.51
CA GLN A 55 -10.30 0.38 -17.37
C GLN A 55 -9.96 0.44 -18.87
N VAL A 56 -8.86 1.12 -19.23
CA VAL A 56 -8.47 1.31 -20.64
C VAL A 56 -7.51 0.23 -21.12
N MET A 57 -6.52 -0.11 -20.30
CA MET A 57 -5.45 -1.03 -20.67
C MET A 57 -5.67 -2.46 -20.19
N GLY A 58 -6.35 -2.63 -19.07
CA GLY A 58 -6.52 -3.91 -18.37
C GLY A 58 -5.29 -4.32 -17.54
N ASP A 59 -4.11 -4.03 -18.00
CA ASP A 59 -2.81 -4.38 -17.40
C ASP A 59 -2.09 -3.15 -16.87
N ILE A 60 -1.44 -3.26 -15.72
CA ILE A 60 -0.59 -2.21 -15.15
C ILE A 60 0.72 -2.86 -14.71
N PHE A 61 1.79 -2.63 -15.45
CA PHE A 61 3.12 -3.21 -15.19
C PHE A 61 3.10 -4.75 -15.12
N GLY A 62 2.42 -5.41 -16.05
CA GLY A 62 2.32 -6.88 -16.08
C GLY A 62 1.29 -7.47 -15.12
N PHE A 63 0.57 -6.65 -14.37
CA PHE A 63 -0.45 -7.10 -13.44
C PHE A 63 -1.85 -6.64 -13.88
N VAL A 64 -2.77 -7.59 -14.01
CA VAL A 64 -4.18 -7.32 -14.35
C VAL A 64 -5.00 -7.35 -13.07
N PRO A 65 -5.30 -6.21 -12.42
CA PRO A 65 -6.04 -6.19 -11.18
C PRO A 65 -7.53 -6.53 -11.40
N ASP A 66 -8.07 -7.35 -10.51
CA ASP A 66 -9.51 -7.56 -10.37
C ASP A 66 -10.13 -6.44 -9.52
N ALA A 67 -9.38 -5.98 -8.52
CA ALA A 67 -9.77 -4.86 -7.68
C ALA A 67 -8.55 -3.96 -7.35
N ILE A 68 -8.85 -2.68 -7.11
CA ILE A 68 -7.88 -1.69 -6.65
C ILE A 68 -8.43 -1.08 -5.37
N ILE A 69 -7.62 -1.08 -4.31
CA ILE A 69 -7.97 -0.53 -3.00
C ILE A 69 -7.27 0.81 -2.80
N TYR A 70 -8.01 1.81 -2.33
CA TYR A 70 -7.46 3.05 -1.81
C TYR A 70 -7.16 2.87 -0.33
N GLY A 71 -5.88 2.92 0.03
CA GLY A 71 -5.39 2.61 1.37
C GLY A 71 -5.57 3.73 2.38
N GLU A 72 -5.66 4.99 1.94
CA GLU A 72 -5.73 6.15 2.83
C GLU A 72 -4.55 6.19 3.83
N GLY A 73 -3.31 5.99 3.34
CA GLY A 73 -2.13 5.94 4.21
C GLY A 73 -2.25 4.81 5.24
N LYS A 74 -1.95 5.10 6.51
CA LYS A 74 -2.01 4.13 7.62
C LYS A 74 -3.37 3.49 7.87
N LYS A 75 -4.46 4.07 7.38
CA LYS A 75 -5.81 3.55 7.62
C LYS A 75 -5.96 2.13 7.08
N ILE A 76 -5.22 1.78 6.02
CA ILE A 76 -5.23 0.44 5.44
C ILE A 76 -4.80 -0.64 6.44
N GLU A 77 -3.94 -0.32 7.41
CA GLU A 77 -3.47 -1.28 8.40
C GLU A 77 -4.60 -1.87 9.24
N ASP A 78 -5.68 -1.11 9.44
CA ASP A 78 -6.87 -1.58 10.14
C ASP A 78 -7.97 -2.00 9.18
N SER A 79 -8.20 -1.23 8.09
CA SER A 79 -9.28 -1.47 7.16
C SER A 79 -9.09 -2.72 6.31
N LEU A 80 -7.85 -3.21 6.10
CA LEU A 80 -7.59 -4.44 5.36
C LEU A 80 -8.21 -5.68 6.03
N SER A 81 -8.58 -5.61 7.31
CA SER A 81 -9.36 -6.67 7.98
C SER A 81 -10.73 -6.94 7.34
N PHE A 82 -11.20 -6.06 6.45
CA PHE A 82 -12.41 -6.25 5.66
C PHE A 82 -12.15 -6.92 4.30
N ILE A 83 -10.95 -7.44 4.05
CA ILE A 83 -10.64 -8.08 2.75
C ILE A 83 -11.56 -9.25 2.44
N ASP A 84 -12.02 -9.99 3.46
CA ASP A 84 -12.93 -11.11 3.32
C ASP A 84 -14.34 -10.69 2.86
N GLU A 85 -14.68 -9.42 2.92
CA GLU A 85 -15.95 -8.90 2.39
C GLU A 85 -15.95 -8.80 0.85
N ILE A 86 -14.77 -8.85 0.23
CA ILE A 86 -14.63 -8.69 -1.22
C ILE A 86 -13.95 -9.88 -1.91
N THR A 87 -13.41 -10.84 -1.17
CA THR A 87 -12.78 -12.04 -1.72
C THR A 87 -13.10 -13.26 -0.90
N ASP A 88 -13.37 -14.39 -1.58
CA ASP A 88 -13.71 -15.67 -0.95
C ASP A 88 -12.46 -16.54 -0.70
N SER A 89 -11.25 -16.03 -0.98
CA SER A 89 -10.05 -16.86 -1.02
C SER A 89 -8.86 -16.23 -0.33
N LEU A 90 -8.22 -17.01 0.57
CA LEU A 90 -6.90 -16.68 1.12
C LEU A 90 -5.77 -16.78 0.05
N GLU A 91 -6.07 -17.26 -1.15
CA GLU A 91 -5.12 -17.29 -2.29
C GLU A 91 -5.10 -15.99 -3.08
N VAL A 92 -5.76 -14.93 -2.58
CA VAL A 92 -5.71 -13.62 -3.21
C VAL A 92 -4.27 -13.09 -3.25
N GLU A 93 -3.83 -12.68 -4.43
CA GLU A 93 -2.56 -11.99 -4.62
C GLU A 93 -2.77 -10.49 -4.39
N ILE A 94 -2.07 -9.93 -3.42
CA ILE A 94 -2.18 -8.51 -3.05
C ILE A 94 -0.85 -7.83 -3.32
N LEU A 95 -0.85 -6.84 -4.22
CA LEU A 95 0.29 -5.96 -4.43
C LEU A 95 0.09 -4.64 -3.71
N TYR A 96 1.13 -4.17 -3.03
CA TYR A 96 1.17 -2.85 -2.41
C TYR A 96 2.07 -1.91 -3.20
N PHE A 97 1.60 -0.68 -3.40
CA PHE A 97 2.37 0.40 -3.97
C PHE A 97 2.08 1.70 -3.21
N GLY A 98 3.11 2.28 -2.62
CA GLY A 98 3.08 3.52 -1.85
C GLY A 98 4.26 4.43 -2.19
N ASP A 99 4.41 5.51 -1.43
CA ASP A 99 5.56 6.40 -1.53
C ASP A 99 6.85 5.67 -1.12
N ILE A 100 7.99 6.06 -1.69
CA ILE A 100 9.29 5.64 -1.15
C ILE A 100 9.68 6.66 -0.10
N ASP A 101 9.25 6.42 1.14
CA ASP A 101 9.61 7.18 2.34
C ASP A 101 9.48 6.32 3.59
N ALA A 102 9.85 6.85 4.76
CA ALA A 102 9.82 6.08 5.99
C ALA A 102 8.42 5.58 6.36
N GLU A 103 7.37 6.34 6.02
CA GLU A 103 5.99 5.94 6.31
C GLU A 103 5.48 4.87 5.36
N GLY A 104 5.67 5.03 4.04
CA GLY A 104 5.22 4.04 3.05
C GLY A 104 5.90 2.68 3.25
N LEU A 105 7.23 2.67 3.55
CA LEU A 105 7.94 1.45 3.91
C LEU A 105 7.37 0.83 5.20
N GLY A 106 7.04 1.68 6.18
CA GLY A 106 6.44 1.26 7.44
C GLY A 106 5.05 0.64 7.27
N ILE A 107 4.18 1.23 6.45
CA ILE A 107 2.85 0.69 6.14
C ILE A 107 2.99 -0.71 5.53
N TYR A 108 3.86 -0.86 4.52
CA TYR A 108 4.10 -2.16 3.90
C TYR A 108 4.53 -3.23 4.90
N TYR A 109 5.53 -2.92 5.74
CA TYR A 109 5.99 -3.84 6.77
C TYR A 109 4.88 -4.25 7.72
N ARG A 110 4.13 -3.27 8.26
CA ARG A 110 3.06 -3.52 9.23
C ARG A 110 1.89 -4.29 8.65
N LEU A 111 1.58 -4.10 7.35
CA LEU A 111 0.59 -4.92 6.64
C LEU A 111 1.04 -6.39 6.61
N LYS A 112 2.27 -6.67 6.19
CA LYS A 112 2.79 -8.06 6.15
C LYS A 112 2.86 -8.70 7.53
N ASP A 113 3.27 -7.95 8.55
CA ASP A 113 3.38 -8.48 9.92
C ASP A 113 2.00 -8.75 10.55
N LYS A 114 1.02 -7.88 10.28
CA LYS A 114 -0.34 -8.02 10.82
C LYS A 114 -1.17 -9.10 10.10
N TYR A 115 -1.01 -9.23 8.79
CA TYR A 115 -1.81 -10.12 7.94
C TYR A 115 -0.95 -11.24 7.33
N LYS A 116 -0.34 -12.06 8.19
CA LYS A 116 0.63 -13.11 7.82
C LYS A 116 0.04 -14.20 6.92
N ASP A 117 -1.28 -14.39 6.98
CA ASP A 117 -1.99 -15.37 6.16
C ASP A 117 -2.34 -14.85 4.75
N LEU A 118 -2.16 -13.54 4.50
CA LEU A 118 -2.39 -12.94 3.19
C LEU A 118 -1.09 -12.89 2.37
N ASN A 119 -1.21 -13.17 1.07
CA ASN A 119 -0.11 -13.05 0.13
C ASN A 119 0.08 -11.58 -0.29
N ILE A 120 0.78 -10.79 0.54
CA ILE A 120 1.08 -9.38 0.30
C ILE A 120 2.52 -9.22 -0.16
N SER A 121 2.71 -8.60 -1.33
CA SER A 121 4.02 -8.25 -1.89
C SER A 121 4.04 -6.84 -2.45
N LEU A 122 5.23 -6.35 -2.81
CA LEU A 122 5.38 -5.05 -3.47
C LEU A 122 5.02 -5.14 -4.95
N GLN A 123 4.49 -4.06 -5.52
CA GLN A 123 4.39 -3.93 -6.97
C GLN A 123 5.76 -3.51 -7.54
N TYR A 124 6.68 -4.45 -7.66
CA TYR A 124 8.10 -4.25 -7.95
C TYR A 124 8.35 -3.39 -9.20
N GLU A 125 7.64 -3.64 -10.29
CA GLU A 125 7.80 -2.88 -11.52
C GLU A 125 7.37 -1.42 -11.36
N ALA A 126 6.34 -1.14 -10.55
CA ALA A 126 5.96 0.23 -10.24
C ALA A 126 7.08 0.97 -9.48
N TYR A 127 7.64 0.35 -8.46
CA TYR A 127 8.77 0.93 -7.71
C TYR A 127 10.02 1.14 -8.57
N LYS A 128 10.34 0.20 -9.47
CA LYS A 128 11.44 0.32 -10.42
C LYS A 128 11.26 1.52 -11.34
N ASN A 129 10.05 1.69 -11.88
CA ASN A 129 9.70 2.82 -12.73
C ASN A 129 9.69 4.14 -11.94
N LEU A 130 9.17 4.14 -10.72
CA LEU A 130 9.16 5.29 -9.83
C LEU A 130 10.58 5.82 -9.55
N LEU A 131 11.52 4.92 -9.26
CA LEU A 131 12.94 5.28 -9.06
C LEU A 131 13.60 5.85 -10.33
N ASN A 132 13.20 5.39 -11.52
CA ASN A 132 13.67 5.95 -12.78
C ASN A 132 13.15 7.37 -13.04
N LEU A 133 11.91 7.65 -12.61
CA LEU A 133 11.27 8.96 -12.74
C LEU A 133 11.77 9.98 -11.71
N CYS A 134 12.34 9.52 -10.60
CA CYS A 134 12.81 10.38 -9.54
C CYS A 134 14.06 11.15 -9.95
N THR A 135 13.87 12.38 -10.44
CA THR A 135 14.96 13.30 -10.86
C THR A 135 15.33 14.33 -9.80
N ARG A 136 14.55 14.45 -8.72
CA ARG A 136 14.77 15.39 -7.61
C ARG A 136 14.32 14.79 -6.29
N ASN A 137 14.85 15.32 -5.20
CA ASN A 137 14.46 14.94 -3.86
C ASN A 137 13.28 15.78 -3.38
N TYR A 138 12.34 15.14 -2.68
CA TYR A 138 11.19 15.77 -2.04
C TYR A 138 11.35 15.63 -0.53
N PRO A 139 11.27 16.71 0.28
CA PRO A 139 11.36 16.60 1.73
C PRO A 139 10.24 15.74 2.33
N ALA A 140 10.58 14.95 3.35
CA ALA A 140 9.66 14.10 4.11
C ALA A 140 9.91 14.21 5.62
N GLU A 141 10.07 15.45 6.10
CA GLU A 141 10.42 15.72 7.50
C GLU A 141 9.34 15.23 8.48
N GLY A 142 9.78 14.81 9.67
CA GLY A 142 8.91 14.46 10.79
C GLY A 142 8.33 13.04 10.75
N GLN A 143 8.74 12.20 9.81
CA GLN A 143 8.35 10.80 9.77
C GLN A 143 9.15 9.95 10.78
N ASN A 144 8.47 8.98 11.42
CA ASN A 144 9.13 8.03 12.29
C ASN A 144 9.89 6.98 11.48
N LYS A 145 11.22 6.95 11.63
CA LYS A 145 12.08 5.97 10.99
C LYS A 145 12.24 4.71 11.85
N ASN A 146 12.21 3.56 11.19
CA ASN A 146 12.57 2.28 11.79
C ASN A 146 13.39 1.49 10.77
N GLU A 147 14.62 1.15 11.12
CA GLU A 147 15.56 0.43 10.25
C GLU A 147 15.00 -0.95 9.82
N ILE A 148 14.23 -1.62 10.68
CA ILE A 148 13.59 -2.90 10.37
C ILE A 148 12.67 -2.77 9.15
N TYR A 149 11.98 -1.64 9.00
CA TYR A 149 11.09 -1.41 7.86
C TYR A 149 11.86 -1.23 6.56
N LEU A 150 12.97 -0.49 6.64
CA LEU A 150 13.88 -0.31 5.50
C LEU A 150 14.51 -1.64 5.09
N GLU A 151 15.06 -2.39 6.03
CA GLU A 151 15.70 -3.68 5.77
C GLU A 151 14.74 -4.68 5.11
N ALA A 152 13.52 -4.80 5.65
CA ALA A 152 12.50 -5.70 5.09
C ALA A 152 12.11 -5.28 3.66
N PHE A 153 11.92 -3.99 3.42
CA PHE A 153 11.61 -3.47 2.09
C PHE A 153 12.74 -3.75 1.10
N LEU A 154 13.98 -3.46 1.48
CA LEU A 154 15.15 -3.70 0.62
C LEU A 154 15.33 -5.19 0.33
N GLN A 155 15.10 -6.06 1.32
CA GLN A 155 15.18 -7.50 1.12
C GLN A 155 14.17 -8.01 0.10
N ASP A 156 12.92 -7.53 0.18
CA ASP A 156 11.86 -7.89 -0.76
C ASP A 156 12.13 -7.33 -2.17
N MET A 157 12.74 -6.14 -2.28
CA MET A 157 13.09 -5.52 -3.55
C MET A 157 14.36 -6.08 -4.19
N LYS A 158 15.26 -6.68 -3.43
CA LYS A 158 16.58 -7.15 -3.88
C LYS A 158 16.56 -8.07 -5.10
N PRO A 159 15.60 -9.00 -5.26
CA PRO A 159 15.54 -9.85 -6.46
C PRO A 159 15.19 -9.09 -7.76
N TYR A 160 14.65 -7.88 -7.65
CA TYR A 160 14.03 -7.12 -8.76
C TYR A 160 14.77 -5.83 -9.12
N LEU A 161 15.64 -5.35 -8.22
CA LEU A 161 16.37 -4.10 -8.40
C LEU A 161 17.89 -4.31 -8.40
N GLU A 162 18.57 -3.51 -9.20
CA GLU A 162 20.01 -3.36 -9.17
C GLU A 162 20.49 -2.72 -7.87
N SER A 163 21.72 -3.03 -7.44
CA SER A 163 22.31 -2.49 -6.21
C SER A 163 22.25 -0.97 -6.11
N SER A 164 22.49 -0.27 -7.22
CA SER A 164 22.45 1.20 -7.29
C SER A 164 21.06 1.78 -6.93
N LYS A 165 19.98 1.06 -7.26
CA LYS A 165 18.60 1.47 -6.91
C LYS A 165 18.28 1.18 -5.46
N LEU A 166 18.79 0.08 -4.91
CA LEU A 166 18.67 -0.23 -3.48
C LEU A 166 19.41 0.80 -2.63
N GLU A 167 20.62 1.19 -3.05
CA GLU A 167 21.39 2.28 -2.42
C GLU A 167 20.62 3.61 -2.47
N LYS A 168 19.99 3.93 -3.61
CA LYS A 168 19.15 5.13 -3.76
C LYS A 168 17.97 5.13 -2.79
N ILE A 169 17.29 3.99 -2.56
CA ILE A 169 16.22 3.88 -1.56
C ILE A 169 16.77 4.17 -0.17
N THR A 170 17.92 3.60 0.18
CA THR A 170 18.59 3.84 1.45
C THR A 170 18.96 5.31 1.64
N GLU A 171 19.46 5.96 0.58
CA GLU A 171 19.80 7.39 0.59
C GLU A 171 18.54 8.26 0.81
N ILE A 172 17.45 7.99 0.09
CA ILE A 172 16.16 8.68 0.24
C ILE A 172 15.69 8.59 1.69
N TRP A 173 15.66 7.39 2.25
CA TRP A 173 15.24 7.15 3.62
C TRP A 173 16.16 7.84 4.65
N SER A 174 17.50 7.75 4.47
CA SER A 174 18.48 8.30 5.41
C SER A 174 18.42 9.82 5.49
N ASN A 175 18.14 10.51 4.38
CA ASN A 175 18.14 11.96 4.27
C ASN A 175 16.76 12.61 4.46
N ASP A 176 15.76 11.90 4.99
CA ASP A 176 14.40 12.40 5.16
C ASP A 176 13.79 12.93 3.85
N PHE A 177 14.02 12.18 2.78
CA PHE A 177 13.39 12.44 1.48
C PHE A 177 12.26 11.45 1.23
N ARG A 178 11.45 11.76 0.20
CA ARG A 178 10.45 10.86 -0.35
C ARG A 178 10.47 10.88 -1.88
N VAL A 179 10.01 9.80 -2.47
CA VAL A 179 9.62 9.75 -3.88
C VAL A 179 8.12 9.47 -3.92
N PRO A 180 7.32 10.47 -4.29
CA PRO A 180 5.86 10.32 -4.28
C PRO A 180 5.41 9.40 -5.40
N GLN A 181 4.51 8.47 -5.11
CA GLN A 181 3.96 7.52 -6.08
C GLN A 181 3.22 8.20 -7.24
N GLU A 182 2.75 9.43 -7.04
CA GLU A 182 2.08 10.25 -8.05
C GLU A 182 2.95 10.62 -9.27
N LEU A 183 4.27 10.42 -9.18
CA LEU A 183 5.13 10.53 -10.36
C LEU A 183 4.77 9.52 -11.45
N ILE A 184 4.15 8.40 -11.08
CA ILE A 184 3.51 7.47 -12.01
C ILE A 184 2.10 7.98 -12.28
N ASP A 185 2.00 8.92 -13.20
CA ASP A 185 0.74 9.47 -13.64
C ASP A 185 0.11 8.66 -14.80
N TYR A 186 -1.09 9.07 -15.20
CA TYR A 186 -1.81 8.40 -16.28
C TYR A 186 -1.09 8.46 -17.62
N GLU A 187 -0.46 9.59 -17.96
CA GLU A 187 0.28 9.75 -19.21
C GLU A 187 1.50 8.82 -19.26
N TYR A 188 2.20 8.69 -18.13
CA TYR A 188 3.30 7.77 -17.99
C TYR A 188 2.87 6.32 -18.21
N LEU A 189 1.80 5.89 -17.55
CA LEU A 189 1.27 4.52 -17.71
C LEU A 189 0.89 4.21 -19.17
N MET A 190 0.29 5.18 -19.88
CA MET A 190 -0.05 5.01 -21.28
C MET A 190 1.16 4.92 -22.21
N LYS A 191 2.28 5.58 -21.86
CA LYS A 191 3.54 5.54 -22.64
C LYS A 191 4.32 4.25 -22.44
N VAL A 192 4.38 3.72 -21.23
CA VAL A 192 5.19 2.51 -20.92
C VAL A 192 4.62 1.25 -21.59
N ARG A 193 3.36 1.28 -21.99
CA ARG A 193 2.71 0.20 -22.74
C ARG A 193 3.11 0.18 -24.24
N ALA A 194 3.43 1.32 -24.81
CA ALA A 194 3.77 1.47 -26.25
C ALA A 194 5.16 0.94 -26.57
#